data_56650c2b469f98843e305ff99b987c26
#
_entry.id   56650c2b469f98843e305ff99b987c26
#
_cell.length_a   1.000
_cell.length_b   1.000
_cell.length_c   1.000
_cell.angle_alpha   90.00
_cell.angle_beta   90.00
_cell.angle_gamma   90.00
#
_symmetry.space_group_name_H-M   'P 1'
#
loop_
_entity.id
_entity.type
_entity.pdbx_description
1 polymer ?
#
loop_
_entity_poly.entity_id
_entity_poly.type
_entity_poly.pdbx_seq_one_letter_code
_entity_poly.pdbx_strand_id
1 'polypeptide(L)'
;MNKWCFLLIAACLLAPDTGHAALKARDDVKAEDAFNPNPAPDDLILPMPCGQSMVLKAVGVRGKGLLWDLETRFGRRDGGSDDRGYYDSPYASAISGPFVLKDLPPDWRQKIKAANPDADAMQFYFEGKYEVSKRQWDAVMGGQCMDGDALPALSPEDARPVVEVSWHEAQEFTRKYTEWLLANAPQSLPGFQGDDRNTAFVRLPTEAEWEYAARGAQKVSPLSLSQEDFFEMPMGDAIKNYAVFRDSEGTSEETLQRIGSRKPNPAGFYDMAGNAAEMVQDGFQFSLGGRLHGSTGGFIRKGGGFLSTQDEVMPGRREEVAPFLKDGPNKARDLGFRIALSGINTPGGARPAELASEWEKAGIELSAELNPSGDPLELVAQLEARAGSDAEKASLKGLQNLIRENNISLERQKRSTVSNEIRSAVYLVTMLKDCLIKREIIGKELQNFEDKKRQITAALPKMKVAEANQYKQVLASLDKGIALSKTGIGNQEAEFRSMLLFYKQTVENTRKVPQSLFDEELKGIGQEMSGKAPHLVKQNASLQIYRKHVAALRGGKLALLSSDALRKDILSLIPKGK
;
A
#
# COMPACT_ATOMS: atom_id res chain seq x y z
N MET A 1 27.36 -31.85 67.43
CA MET A 1 28.71 -32.00 66.88
C MET A 1 28.60 -32.09 65.40
N ASN A 2 29.39 -31.24 64.72
CA ASN A 2 29.69 -31.10 63.30
C ASN A 2 28.60 -30.54 62.36
N LYS A 3 28.84 -29.27 62.15
CA LYS A 3 28.39 -28.41 61.04
C LYS A 3 28.98 -28.84 59.69
N TRP A 4 28.14 -28.86 58.65
CA TRP A 4 28.62 -28.65 57.31
C TRP A 4 27.70 -27.64 56.63
N CYS A 5 28.25 -26.43 56.35
CA CYS A 5 27.73 -25.41 55.50
C CYS A 5 27.92 -25.83 54.05
N PHE A 6 26.85 -25.84 53.23
CA PHE A 6 26.94 -25.84 51.77
C PHE A 6 26.78 -24.41 51.26
N LEU A 7 27.87 -23.85 50.77
CA LEU A 7 27.90 -22.66 49.95
C LEU A 7 27.37 -23.00 48.54
N LEU A 8 26.22 -22.46 48.18
CA LEU A 8 25.76 -22.43 46.79
C LEU A 8 26.40 -21.24 46.11
N ILE A 9 27.39 -21.50 45.25
CA ILE A 9 27.93 -20.53 44.31
C ILE A 9 26.98 -20.46 43.12
N ALA A 10 26.23 -19.37 43.01
CA ALA A 10 25.49 -19.01 41.81
C ALA A 10 26.47 -18.58 40.71
N ALA A 11 26.74 -19.47 39.78
CA ALA A 11 27.42 -19.11 38.55
C ALA A 11 26.44 -18.36 37.63
N CYS A 12 26.56 -17.04 37.57
CA CYS A 12 25.99 -16.24 36.49
C CYS A 12 26.69 -16.62 35.18
N LEU A 13 26.04 -17.43 34.36
CA LEU A 13 26.40 -17.59 32.95
C LEU A 13 26.05 -16.30 32.25
N LEU A 14 27.05 -15.45 32.04
CA LEU A 14 27.03 -14.39 31.08
C LEU A 14 26.92 -15.03 29.68
N ALA A 15 25.73 -15.01 29.10
CA ALA A 15 25.58 -15.24 27.68
C ALA A 15 26.36 -14.14 26.94
N PRO A 16 27.16 -14.49 25.93
CA PRO A 16 27.80 -13.46 25.13
C PRO A 16 26.70 -12.68 24.39
N ASP A 17 26.70 -11.39 24.65
CA ASP A 17 25.96 -10.40 23.88
C ASP A 17 26.40 -10.56 22.41
N THR A 18 25.59 -11.20 21.58
CA THR A 18 25.79 -11.20 20.14
C THR A 18 25.45 -9.82 19.64
N GLY A 19 26.37 -8.89 19.87
CA GLY A 19 26.36 -7.60 19.24
C GLY A 19 26.12 -7.80 17.74
N HIS A 20 25.08 -7.20 17.24
CA HIS A 20 24.86 -7.04 15.82
C HIS A 20 26.07 -6.25 15.28
N ALA A 21 27.08 -6.98 14.82
CA ALA A 21 28.17 -6.39 14.07
C ALA A 21 27.53 -5.79 12.82
N ALA A 22 27.52 -4.46 12.73
CA ALA A 22 27.31 -3.78 11.47
C ALA A 22 28.17 -4.48 10.43
N LEU A 23 27.53 -5.05 9.40
CA LEU A 23 28.22 -5.70 8.30
C LEU A 23 29.11 -4.64 7.64
N LYS A 24 30.40 -4.63 7.99
CA LYS A 24 31.41 -3.90 7.23
C LYS A 24 31.29 -4.34 5.77
N ALA A 25 31.16 -3.36 4.89
CA ALA A 25 31.18 -3.60 3.45
C ALA A 25 32.35 -4.56 3.14
N ARG A 26 32.02 -5.74 2.61
CA ARG A 26 33.00 -6.67 2.11
C ARG A 26 33.60 -6.05 0.85
N ASP A 27 34.88 -5.80 0.84
CA ASP A 27 35.59 -5.30 -0.36
C ASP A 27 35.69 -6.37 -1.47
N ASP A 28 35.50 -7.66 -1.13
CA ASP A 28 35.51 -8.76 -2.09
C ASP A 28 34.07 -9.11 -2.49
N VAL A 29 33.72 -8.85 -3.72
CA VAL A 29 32.45 -9.27 -4.32
C VAL A 29 32.65 -10.59 -5.03
N LYS A 30 31.80 -11.57 -4.74
CA LYS A 30 31.74 -12.83 -5.48
C LYS A 30 30.79 -12.71 -6.65
N ALA A 31 30.95 -13.56 -7.66
CA ALA A 31 30.07 -13.56 -8.82
C ALA A 31 28.59 -13.73 -8.43
N GLU A 32 28.32 -14.58 -7.43
CA GLU A 32 26.97 -14.84 -6.92
C GLU A 32 26.33 -13.59 -6.30
N ASP A 33 27.12 -12.69 -5.71
CA ASP A 33 26.61 -11.45 -5.10
C ASP A 33 25.92 -10.52 -6.13
N ALA A 34 26.28 -10.67 -7.40
CA ALA A 34 25.72 -9.85 -8.48
C ALA A 34 24.43 -10.44 -9.11
N PHE A 35 24.03 -11.67 -8.76
CA PHE A 35 22.80 -12.27 -9.29
C PHE A 35 22.00 -13.12 -8.30
N ASN A 36 22.62 -13.76 -7.32
CA ASN A 36 21.94 -14.60 -6.30
C ASN A 36 22.69 -14.65 -4.97
N PRO A 37 22.79 -13.54 -4.24
CA PRO A 37 23.50 -13.51 -2.95
C PRO A 37 22.85 -14.42 -1.89
N ASN A 38 21.58 -14.76 -2.02
CA ASN A 38 20.84 -15.58 -1.06
C ASN A 38 20.13 -16.76 -1.77
N PRO A 39 20.86 -17.82 -2.17
CA PRO A 39 20.27 -18.97 -2.87
C PRO A 39 19.16 -19.67 -2.07
N ALA A 40 18.08 -20.07 -2.74
CA ALA A 40 16.99 -20.83 -2.16
C ALA A 40 16.63 -22.04 -3.04
N PRO A 41 16.10 -23.14 -2.46
CA PRO A 41 15.80 -24.36 -3.21
C PRO A 41 14.77 -24.19 -4.34
N ASP A 42 13.87 -23.20 -4.19
CA ASP A 42 12.81 -22.88 -5.14
C ASP A 42 13.19 -21.80 -6.14
N ASP A 43 14.46 -21.38 -6.18
CA ASP A 43 14.96 -20.43 -7.16
C ASP A 43 14.93 -21.03 -8.57
N LEU A 44 14.35 -20.27 -9.50
CA LEU A 44 14.29 -20.61 -10.90
C LEU A 44 15.35 -19.78 -11.65
N ILE A 45 16.20 -20.47 -12.40
CA ILE A 45 17.35 -19.83 -13.03
C ILE A 45 17.10 -19.70 -14.53
N LEU A 46 17.26 -18.49 -15.05
CA LEU A 46 17.38 -18.23 -16.48
C LEU A 46 18.83 -17.86 -16.81
N PRO A 47 19.43 -18.47 -17.83
CA PRO A 47 20.75 -18.09 -18.28
C PRO A 47 20.75 -16.69 -18.91
N MET A 48 21.89 -16.01 -18.79
CA MET A 48 22.12 -14.69 -19.38
C MET A 48 23.44 -14.67 -20.17
N PRO A 49 23.67 -13.66 -21.02
CA PRO A 49 24.94 -13.49 -21.71
C PRO A 49 26.12 -13.48 -20.73
N CYS A 50 27.32 -13.81 -21.22
CA CYS A 50 28.57 -13.88 -20.43
C CYS A 50 28.52 -14.80 -19.19
N GLY A 51 27.72 -15.87 -19.25
CA GLY A 51 27.59 -16.80 -18.13
C GLY A 51 26.92 -16.21 -16.88
N GLN A 52 26.26 -15.07 -17.01
CA GLN A 52 25.44 -14.52 -15.92
C GLN A 52 24.13 -15.31 -15.79
N SER A 53 23.36 -15.03 -14.75
CA SER A 53 22.08 -15.65 -14.48
C SER A 53 21.07 -14.63 -13.98
N MET A 54 19.80 -14.86 -14.31
CA MET A 54 18.65 -14.18 -13.72
C MET A 54 17.93 -15.17 -12.81
N VAL A 55 17.63 -14.75 -11.59
CA VAL A 55 16.89 -15.59 -10.63
C VAL A 55 15.46 -15.12 -10.55
N LEU A 56 14.54 -16.04 -10.76
CA LEU A 56 13.11 -15.80 -10.71
C LEU A 56 12.47 -16.56 -9.56
N LYS A 57 11.38 -16.03 -9.06
CA LYS A 57 10.43 -16.72 -8.18
C LYS A 57 9.14 -16.99 -8.94
N ALA A 58 8.55 -18.15 -8.68
CA ALA A 58 7.23 -18.47 -9.21
C ALA A 58 6.16 -17.79 -8.37
N VAL A 59 5.36 -16.95 -8.99
CA VAL A 59 4.17 -16.38 -8.39
C VAL A 59 2.97 -17.19 -8.84
N GLY A 60 2.35 -17.87 -7.89
CA GLY A 60 1.20 -18.74 -8.14
C GLY A 60 -0.10 -18.04 -7.79
N VAL A 61 -1.05 -18.10 -8.71
CA VAL A 61 -2.43 -17.67 -8.48
C VAL A 61 -3.31 -18.91 -8.50
N ARG A 62 -3.93 -19.19 -7.35
CA ARG A 62 -4.79 -20.37 -7.20
C ARG A 62 -6.10 -20.13 -7.94
N GLY A 63 -6.51 -21.09 -8.78
CA GLY A 63 -7.70 -20.94 -9.59
C GLY A 63 -8.38 -22.24 -9.95
N LYS A 64 -9.59 -22.12 -10.50
CA LYS A 64 -10.38 -23.26 -10.97
C LYS A 64 -10.11 -23.63 -12.43
N GLY A 65 -9.36 -22.82 -13.16
CA GLY A 65 -9.07 -22.99 -14.58
C GLY A 65 -8.27 -21.83 -15.17
N LEU A 66 -8.10 -21.83 -16.49
CA LEU A 66 -7.26 -20.88 -17.23
C LEU A 66 -7.81 -19.43 -17.23
N LEU A 67 -9.13 -19.26 -17.18
CA LEU A 67 -9.80 -17.95 -17.15
C LEU A 67 -10.07 -17.45 -15.74
N TRP A 68 -9.67 -18.21 -14.73
CA TRP A 68 -9.83 -17.76 -13.35
C TRP A 68 -8.75 -16.74 -13.00
N ASP A 69 -9.15 -15.74 -12.26
CA ASP A 69 -8.25 -14.74 -11.69
C ASP A 69 -8.56 -14.51 -10.21
N LEU A 70 -7.64 -13.87 -9.51
CA LEU A 70 -7.83 -13.45 -8.13
C LEU A 70 -8.21 -11.97 -8.12
N GLU A 71 -9.47 -11.68 -7.90
CA GLU A 71 -9.91 -10.30 -7.64
C GLU A 71 -9.42 -9.83 -6.27
N THR A 72 -8.81 -8.68 -6.24
CA THR A 72 -8.29 -8.06 -5.02
C THR A 72 -8.33 -6.54 -5.12
N ARG A 73 -7.93 -5.87 -4.05
CA ARG A 73 -7.77 -4.41 -4.03
C ARG A 73 -6.32 -4.07 -3.74
N PHE A 74 -5.74 -3.30 -4.63
CA PHE A 74 -4.42 -2.70 -4.49
C PHE A 74 -4.52 -1.22 -4.16
N GLY A 75 -3.37 -0.59 -3.91
CA GLY A 75 -3.29 0.78 -3.48
C GLY A 75 -3.18 0.94 -1.97
N ARG A 76 -3.08 2.19 -1.52
CA ARG A 76 -2.90 2.56 -0.11
C ARG A 76 -4.26 2.77 0.57
N ARG A 77 -4.49 2.13 1.69
CA ARG A 77 -5.81 2.07 2.33
C ARG A 77 -6.17 3.24 3.22
N ASP A 78 -5.21 3.76 3.94
CA ASP A 78 -5.45 4.87 4.87
C ASP A 78 -5.77 6.20 4.17
N GLY A 79 -5.68 6.23 2.84
CA GLY A 79 -5.87 7.42 2.02
C GLY A 79 -4.84 8.50 2.26
N GLY A 80 -3.86 8.21 3.12
CA GLY A 80 -2.82 9.13 3.58
C GLY A 80 -3.35 10.38 4.25
N SER A 81 -2.57 10.93 5.14
CA SER A 81 -2.80 12.26 5.70
C SER A 81 -2.51 13.40 4.71
N ASP A 82 -2.00 13.04 3.54
CA ASP A 82 -1.74 13.95 2.44
C ASP A 82 -2.92 13.98 1.45
N ASP A 83 -3.06 15.07 0.72
CA ASP A 83 -4.15 15.30 -0.26
C ASP A 83 -4.02 14.43 -1.53
N ARG A 84 -3.31 13.29 -1.48
CA ARG A 84 -2.98 12.46 -2.66
C ARG A 84 -3.85 11.23 -2.85
N GLY A 85 -5.00 11.12 -2.19
CA GLY A 85 -5.90 9.98 -2.33
C GLY A 85 -6.30 9.66 -3.78
N TYR A 86 -6.27 10.62 -4.69
CA TYR A 86 -6.48 10.42 -6.13
C TYR A 86 -5.34 9.67 -6.82
N TYR A 87 -4.15 9.58 -6.20
CA TYR A 87 -2.98 8.86 -6.70
C TYR A 87 -3.05 7.38 -6.39
N ASP A 88 -3.29 7.02 -5.13
CA ASP A 88 -3.03 5.70 -4.60
C ASP A 88 -4.14 5.12 -3.71
N SER A 89 -5.34 5.72 -3.68
CA SER A 89 -6.51 5.12 -3.01
C SER A 89 -6.78 3.70 -3.52
N PRO A 90 -7.33 2.82 -2.68
CA PRO A 90 -7.57 1.43 -3.07
C PRO A 90 -8.45 1.32 -4.32
N TYR A 91 -8.04 0.48 -5.25
CA TYR A 91 -8.78 0.19 -6.47
C TYR A 91 -8.86 -1.33 -6.71
N ALA A 92 -9.96 -1.74 -7.36
CA ALA A 92 -10.15 -3.13 -7.75
C ALA A 92 -9.19 -3.52 -8.86
N SER A 93 -8.57 -4.68 -8.74
CA SER A 93 -7.69 -5.28 -9.74
C SER A 93 -7.81 -6.79 -9.69
N ALA A 94 -7.32 -7.44 -10.72
CA ALA A 94 -7.30 -8.89 -10.83
C ALA A 94 -5.90 -9.39 -11.17
N ILE A 95 -5.53 -10.55 -10.63
CA ILE A 95 -4.25 -11.21 -10.86
C ILE A 95 -4.49 -12.61 -11.40
N SER A 96 -3.77 -12.95 -12.46
CA SER A 96 -3.70 -14.28 -13.02
C SER A 96 -2.30 -14.53 -13.59
N GLY A 97 -2.04 -15.73 -14.10
CA GLY A 97 -0.80 -16.08 -14.79
C GLY A 97 -1.08 -16.75 -16.12
N PRO A 98 -0.25 -16.56 -17.15
CA PRO A 98 -0.45 -17.17 -18.47
C PRO A 98 -0.09 -18.66 -18.53
N PHE A 99 0.66 -19.16 -17.55
CA PHE A 99 1.18 -20.52 -17.54
C PHE A 99 0.49 -21.40 -16.50
N VAL A 100 0.28 -22.64 -16.84
CA VAL A 100 -0.03 -23.72 -15.91
C VAL A 100 1.18 -24.64 -15.77
N LEU A 101 1.20 -25.50 -14.77
CA LEU A 101 2.37 -26.30 -14.45
C LEU A 101 2.90 -27.13 -15.63
N LYS A 102 2.02 -27.62 -16.52
CA LYS A 102 2.41 -28.40 -17.73
C LYS A 102 3.22 -27.61 -18.76
N ASP A 103 3.11 -26.25 -18.74
CA ASP A 103 3.77 -25.35 -19.68
C ASP A 103 5.24 -25.09 -19.31
N LEU A 104 5.66 -25.49 -18.11
CA LEU A 104 6.95 -25.12 -17.54
C LEU A 104 8.05 -26.13 -17.87
N PRO A 105 9.33 -25.71 -17.89
CA PRO A 105 10.46 -26.61 -17.97
C PRO A 105 10.44 -27.70 -16.88
N PRO A 106 10.95 -28.93 -17.14
CA PRO A 106 10.84 -30.03 -16.19
C PRO A 106 11.43 -29.78 -14.81
N ASP A 107 12.58 -29.11 -14.73
CA ASP A 107 13.25 -28.73 -13.48
C ASP A 107 12.43 -27.68 -12.70
N TRP A 108 11.83 -26.71 -13.39
CA TRP A 108 10.94 -25.74 -12.77
C TRP A 108 9.68 -26.39 -12.19
N ARG A 109 9.07 -27.31 -12.94
CA ARG A 109 7.92 -28.08 -12.44
C ARG A 109 8.23 -28.82 -11.13
N GLN A 110 9.40 -29.47 -11.07
CA GLN A 110 9.83 -30.19 -9.88
C GLN A 110 9.99 -29.24 -8.67
N LYS A 111 10.70 -28.13 -8.85
CA LYS A 111 10.93 -27.13 -7.80
C LYS A 111 9.62 -26.50 -7.31
N ILE A 112 8.74 -26.12 -8.25
CA ILE A 112 7.45 -25.50 -7.93
C ILE A 112 6.53 -26.48 -7.20
N LYS A 113 6.47 -27.75 -7.61
CA LYS A 113 5.71 -28.78 -6.89
C LYS A 113 6.24 -29.02 -5.48
N ALA A 114 7.55 -29.03 -5.31
CA ALA A 114 8.17 -29.18 -3.99
C ALA A 114 7.84 -28.00 -3.05
N ALA A 115 7.79 -26.78 -3.59
CA ALA A 115 7.49 -25.58 -2.82
C ALA A 115 5.99 -25.31 -2.60
N ASN A 116 5.11 -25.88 -3.47
CA ASN A 116 3.66 -25.65 -3.46
C ASN A 116 2.92 -26.96 -3.77
N PRO A 117 2.42 -27.68 -2.77
CA PRO A 117 1.68 -28.92 -2.96
C PRO A 117 0.49 -28.81 -3.92
N ASP A 118 -0.17 -27.65 -3.97
CA ASP A 118 -1.34 -27.38 -4.79
C ASP A 118 -0.99 -26.76 -6.17
N ALA A 119 0.27 -26.90 -6.62
CA ALA A 119 0.75 -26.29 -7.87
C ALA A 119 -0.05 -26.67 -9.12
N ASP A 120 -0.67 -27.88 -9.13
CA ASP A 120 -1.52 -28.32 -10.23
C ASP A 120 -2.83 -27.50 -10.37
N ALA A 121 -3.26 -26.80 -9.31
CA ALA A 121 -4.43 -25.93 -9.27
C ALA A 121 -4.04 -24.43 -9.31
N MET A 122 -2.87 -24.11 -9.85
CA MET A 122 -2.36 -22.73 -9.92
C MET A 122 -2.02 -22.37 -11.36
N GLN A 123 -2.17 -21.06 -11.61
CA GLN A 123 -1.57 -20.38 -12.76
C GLN A 123 -0.34 -19.63 -12.29
N PHE A 124 0.62 -19.42 -13.18
CA PHE A 124 1.91 -18.84 -12.83
C PHE A 124 2.30 -17.72 -13.78
N TYR A 125 2.92 -16.70 -13.20
CA TYR A 125 3.91 -15.85 -13.84
C TYR A 125 5.18 -15.88 -12.99
N PHE A 126 6.26 -15.34 -13.51
CA PHE A 126 7.55 -15.36 -12.82
C PHE A 126 8.10 -13.96 -12.72
N GLU A 127 8.68 -13.63 -11.57
CA GLU A 127 9.21 -12.30 -11.33
C GLU A 127 10.62 -12.40 -10.78
N GLY A 128 11.46 -11.43 -11.10
CA GLY A 128 12.84 -11.33 -10.61
C GLY A 128 12.87 -11.37 -9.09
N LYS A 129 13.63 -12.32 -8.53
CA LYS A 129 13.84 -12.42 -7.08
C LYS A 129 14.42 -11.15 -6.49
N TYR A 130 15.24 -10.46 -7.26
CA TYR A 130 15.92 -9.21 -6.97
C TYR A 130 15.64 -8.17 -8.07
N GLU A 131 16.00 -6.94 -7.80
CA GLU A 131 16.19 -5.92 -8.82
C GLU A 131 17.23 -6.37 -9.85
N VAL A 132 17.18 -5.86 -11.08
CA VAL A 132 18.25 -6.11 -12.08
C VAL A 132 19.53 -5.44 -11.58
N SER A 133 20.60 -6.24 -11.41
CA SER A 133 21.88 -5.70 -10.99
C SER A 133 22.64 -5.00 -12.13
N LYS A 134 23.58 -4.15 -11.76
CA LYS A 134 24.47 -3.49 -12.74
C LYS A 134 25.20 -4.52 -13.62
N ARG A 135 25.62 -5.64 -13.03
CA ARG A 135 26.27 -6.75 -13.77
C ARG A 135 25.36 -7.37 -14.81
N GLN A 136 24.12 -7.64 -14.44
CA GLN A 136 23.11 -8.20 -15.36
C GLN A 136 22.76 -7.21 -16.46
N TRP A 137 22.68 -5.93 -16.12
CA TRP A 137 22.47 -4.86 -17.09
C TRP A 137 23.58 -4.80 -18.12
N ASP A 138 24.83 -4.79 -17.68
CA ASP A 138 26.01 -4.73 -18.57
C ASP A 138 26.10 -5.96 -19.46
N ALA A 139 25.71 -7.13 -18.96
CA ALA A 139 25.67 -8.36 -19.76
C ALA A 139 24.74 -8.27 -20.96
N VAL A 140 23.63 -7.51 -20.87
CA VAL A 140 22.62 -7.39 -21.93
C VAL A 140 22.80 -6.11 -22.72
N MET A 141 23.09 -4.98 -22.06
CA MET A 141 23.06 -3.66 -22.68
C MET A 141 24.45 -3.14 -23.06
N GLY A 142 25.51 -3.65 -22.45
CA GLY A 142 26.88 -3.21 -22.68
C GLY A 142 27.46 -3.60 -24.05
N GLY A 143 26.78 -4.44 -24.82
CA GLY A 143 27.21 -4.88 -26.15
C GLY A 143 28.26 -5.99 -26.13
N GLN A 144 29.23 -5.95 -25.24
CA GLN A 144 30.38 -6.87 -25.19
C GLN A 144 29.97 -8.34 -25.17
N CYS A 145 29.04 -8.72 -24.27
CA CYS A 145 28.57 -10.10 -24.17
C CYS A 145 27.75 -10.57 -25.38
N MET A 146 27.07 -9.64 -26.03
CA MET A 146 26.29 -9.94 -27.24
C MET A 146 27.22 -10.17 -28.45
N ASP A 147 28.40 -9.57 -28.45
CA ASP A 147 29.45 -9.71 -29.48
C ASP A 147 30.44 -10.85 -29.17
N GLY A 148 30.28 -11.55 -28.04
CA GLY A 148 31.09 -12.69 -27.64
C GLY A 148 32.30 -12.34 -26.76
N ASP A 149 32.46 -11.09 -26.35
CA ASP A 149 33.50 -10.65 -25.43
C ASP A 149 33.12 -10.90 -23.97
N ALA A 150 34.10 -10.89 -23.08
CA ALA A 150 33.87 -11.05 -21.64
C ALA A 150 33.57 -9.72 -20.94
N LEU A 151 32.79 -9.77 -19.86
CA LEU A 151 32.62 -8.60 -18.99
C LEU A 151 33.93 -8.24 -18.27
N PRO A 152 34.13 -6.96 -17.90
CA PRO A 152 35.22 -6.53 -17.05
C PRO A 152 35.34 -7.32 -15.74
N ALA A 153 36.43 -7.18 -15.02
CA ALA A 153 36.57 -7.75 -13.67
C ALA A 153 35.45 -7.26 -12.76
N LEU A 154 34.98 -8.15 -11.88
CA LEU A 154 33.90 -7.89 -10.96
C LEU A 154 34.25 -6.77 -9.98
N SER A 155 33.34 -5.84 -9.76
CA SER A 155 33.44 -4.72 -8.83
C SER A 155 32.29 -4.72 -7.81
N PRO A 156 32.40 -4.03 -6.67
CA PRO A 156 31.30 -3.89 -5.71
C PRO A 156 30.02 -3.29 -6.30
N GLU A 157 30.15 -2.42 -7.29
CA GLU A 157 29.02 -1.79 -7.99
C GLU A 157 28.20 -2.80 -8.80
N ASP A 158 28.84 -3.86 -9.29
CA ASP A 158 28.19 -4.91 -10.10
C ASP A 158 27.09 -5.65 -9.34
N ALA A 159 27.15 -5.67 -8.02
CA ALA A 159 26.16 -6.29 -7.14
C ALA A 159 25.04 -5.33 -6.68
N ARG A 160 25.07 -4.07 -7.10
CA ARG A 160 24.00 -3.10 -6.80
C ARG A 160 22.95 -3.11 -7.91
N PRO A 161 21.70 -2.69 -7.62
CA PRO A 161 20.72 -2.47 -8.66
C PRO A 161 21.22 -1.49 -9.71
N VAL A 162 20.87 -1.71 -10.97
CA VAL A 162 21.05 -0.70 -11.98
C VAL A 162 20.03 0.43 -11.75
N VAL A 163 20.52 1.65 -11.70
CA VAL A 163 19.74 2.87 -11.60
C VAL A 163 20.18 3.88 -12.65
N GLU A 164 19.53 5.05 -12.71
CA GLU A 164 19.80 6.06 -13.74
C GLU A 164 19.54 5.53 -15.16
N VAL A 165 18.58 4.64 -15.28
CA VAL A 165 18.07 4.10 -16.54
C VAL A 165 16.65 4.60 -16.79
N SER A 166 16.33 4.89 -18.03
CA SER A 166 14.98 5.30 -18.42
C SER A 166 14.07 4.08 -18.59
N TRP A 167 12.75 4.32 -18.52
CA TRP A 167 11.74 3.28 -18.78
C TRP A 167 11.91 2.64 -20.17
N HIS A 168 12.29 3.42 -21.17
CA HIS A 168 12.53 2.89 -22.52
C HIS A 168 13.78 2.00 -22.60
N GLU A 169 14.83 2.34 -21.85
CA GLU A 169 16.02 1.48 -21.76
C GLU A 169 15.74 0.19 -20.99
N ALA A 170 14.90 0.24 -19.94
CA ALA A 170 14.45 -0.95 -19.25
C ALA A 170 13.62 -1.88 -20.17
N GLN A 171 12.75 -1.32 -21.02
CA GLN A 171 12.03 -2.08 -22.06
C GLN A 171 13.00 -2.66 -23.10
N GLU A 172 14.00 -1.90 -23.51
CA GLU A 172 15.03 -2.37 -24.45
C GLU A 172 15.85 -3.52 -23.85
N PHE A 173 16.17 -3.47 -22.55
CA PHE A 173 16.79 -4.58 -21.84
C PHE A 173 15.94 -5.83 -21.93
N THR A 174 14.63 -5.75 -21.65
CA THR A 174 13.73 -6.91 -21.69
C THR A 174 13.62 -7.50 -23.10
N ARG A 175 13.59 -6.65 -24.12
CA ARG A 175 13.58 -7.05 -25.53
C ARG A 175 14.86 -7.81 -25.89
N LYS A 176 16.03 -7.20 -25.65
CA LYS A 176 17.33 -7.83 -25.96
C LYS A 176 17.56 -9.13 -25.21
N TYR A 177 17.17 -9.17 -23.95
CA TYR A 177 17.30 -10.38 -23.15
C TYR A 177 16.40 -11.50 -23.67
N THR A 178 15.15 -11.18 -24.06
CA THR A 178 14.26 -12.16 -24.71
C THR A 178 14.85 -12.69 -26.01
N GLU A 179 15.36 -11.83 -26.89
CA GLU A 179 15.98 -12.23 -28.15
C GLU A 179 17.19 -13.14 -27.92
N TRP A 180 18.03 -12.81 -26.92
CA TRP A 180 19.15 -13.67 -26.56
C TRP A 180 18.73 -15.04 -26.05
N LEU A 181 17.70 -15.10 -25.17
CA LEU A 181 17.14 -16.35 -24.66
C LEU A 181 16.62 -17.23 -25.80
N LEU A 182 15.89 -16.65 -26.74
CA LEU A 182 15.36 -17.36 -27.91
C LEU A 182 16.47 -17.93 -28.78
N ALA A 183 17.57 -17.22 -28.94
CA ALA A 183 18.70 -17.65 -29.76
C ALA A 183 19.61 -18.67 -29.08
N ASN A 184 19.80 -18.57 -27.74
CA ASN A 184 20.85 -19.30 -27.03
C ASN A 184 20.33 -20.33 -26.00
N ALA A 185 19.12 -20.14 -25.48
CA ALA A 185 18.57 -20.99 -24.41
C ALA A 185 17.04 -21.14 -24.47
N PRO A 186 16.44 -21.42 -25.65
CA PRO A 186 14.98 -21.48 -25.79
C PRO A 186 14.35 -22.56 -24.88
N GLN A 187 15.07 -23.63 -24.58
CA GLN A 187 14.62 -24.71 -23.69
C GLN A 187 14.46 -24.29 -22.23
N SER A 188 15.02 -23.13 -21.84
CA SER A 188 14.89 -22.59 -20.48
C SER A 188 13.58 -21.80 -20.29
N LEU A 189 12.86 -21.53 -21.37
CA LEU A 189 11.62 -20.78 -21.36
C LEU A 189 10.40 -21.69 -21.20
N PRO A 190 9.39 -21.28 -20.42
CA PRO A 190 8.05 -21.88 -20.51
C PRO A 190 7.51 -21.83 -21.93
N GLY A 191 6.79 -22.88 -22.32
CA GLY A 191 6.18 -23.00 -23.65
C GLY A 191 4.78 -23.56 -23.58
N PHE A 192 4.01 -23.42 -24.66
CA PHE A 192 2.63 -23.90 -24.72
C PHE A 192 2.54 -25.17 -25.51
N GLN A 193 1.88 -26.17 -24.95
CA GLN A 193 1.80 -27.51 -25.57
C GLN A 193 1.17 -27.44 -26.97
N GLY A 194 1.93 -27.91 -27.96
CA GLY A 194 1.49 -27.95 -29.37
C GLY A 194 1.49 -26.56 -30.05
N ASP A 195 2.11 -25.59 -29.46
CA ASP A 195 2.35 -24.28 -30.08
C ASP A 195 3.85 -24.11 -30.37
N ASP A 196 4.22 -24.23 -31.65
CA ASP A 196 5.61 -24.12 -32.11
C ASP A 196 6.04 -22.67 -32.36
N ARG A 197 5.16 -21.69 -32.16
CA ARG A 197 5.40 -20.27 -32.51
C ARG A 197 5.52 -19.38 -31.30
N ASN A 198 4.75 -19.63 -30.26
CA ASN A 198 4.67 -18.76 -29.10
C ASN A 198 5.37 -19.39 -27.89
N THR A 199 6.08 -18.55 -27.16
CA THR A 199 6.81 -18.93 -25.95
C THR A 199 6.73 -17.81 -24.92
N ALA A 200 7.33 -18.02 -23.75
CA ALA A 200 7.51 -16.97 -22.76
C ALA A 200 8.43 -15.84 -23.27
N PHE A 201 8.24 -14.67 -22.72
CA PHE A 201 9.06 -13.48 -22.98
C PHE A 201 9.27 -12.66 -21.70
N VAL A 202 10.37 -11.92 -21.66
CA VAL A 202 10.73 -11.02 -20.56
C VAL A 202 10.06 -9.66 -20.80
N ARG A 203 9.49 -9.08 -19.73
CA ARG A 203 8.95 -7.71 -19.70
C ARG A 203 9.13 -7.11 -18.30
N LEU A 204 8.72 -5.88 -18.09
CA LEU A 204 8.50 -5.37 -16.76
C LEU A 204 7.25 -6.02 -16.14
N PRO A 205 7.18 -6.19 -14.81
CA PRO A 205 5.95 -6.62 -14.15
C PRO A 205 4.85 -5.58 -14.36
N THR A 206 3.61 -6.00 -14.41
CA THR A 206 2.48 -5.07 -14.28
C THR A 206 2.42 -4.55 -12.85
N GLU A 207 1.76 -3.42 -12.64
CA GLU A 207 1.58 -2.87 -11.29
C GLU A 207 0.93 -3.88 -10.34
N ALA A 208 -0.08 -4.59 -10.83
CA ALA A 208 -0.79 -5.61 -10.07
C ALA A 208 0.10 -6.82 -9.73
N GLU A 209 0.89 -7.30 -10.69
CA GLU A 209 1.86 -8.38 -10.46
C GLU A 209 2.90 -7.98 -9.42
N TRP A 210 3.48 -6.79 -9.57
CA TRP A 210 4.46 -6.26 -8.65
C TRP A 210 3.91 -6.14 -7.22
N GLU A 211 2.73 -5.54 -7.06
CA GLU A 211 2.15 -5.32 -5.73
C GLU A 211 1.72 -6.63 -5.06
N TYR A 212 1.20 -7.60 -5.84
CA TYR A 212 0.88 -8.93 -5.34
C TYR A 212 2.13 -9.67 -4.84
N ALA A 213 3.22 -9.65 -5.62
CA ALA A 213 4.50 -10.22 -5.22
C ALA A 213 5.08 -9.53 -3.98
N ALA A 214 5.04 -8.20 -3.93
CA ALA A 214 5.54 -7.40 -2.81
C ALA A 214 4.82 -7.71 -1.49
N ARG A 215 3.53 -7.96 -1.54
CA ARG A 215 2.71 -8.32 -0.38
C ARG A 215 2.87 -9.78 0.07
N GLY A 216 3.64 -10.59 -0.65
CA GLY A 216 3.94 -11.98 -0.30
C GLY A 216 3.16 -13.02 -1.11
N ALA A 217 2.43 -12.60 -2.14
CA ALA A 217 1.76 -13.45 -3.13
C ALA A 217 0.94 -14.60 -2.48
N GLN A 218 1.04 -15.81 -3.03
CA GLN A 218 0.33 -17.00 -2.53
C GLN A 218 0.79 -17.49 -1.15
N LYS A 219 1.81 -16.89 -0.56
CA LYS A 219 2.35 -17.28 0.76
C LYS A 219 1.67 -16.56 1.92
N VAL A 220 0.82 -15.61 1.64
CA VAL A 220 0.04 -14.87 2.64
C VAL A 220 -1.46 -15.10 2.47
N SER A 221 -2.23 -14.78 3.49
CA SER A 221 -3.68 -14.90 3.43
C SER A 221 -4.29 -13.78 2.53
N PRO A 222 -5.49 -13.97 1.97
CA PRO A 222 -6.19 -12.91 1.25
C PRO A 222 -6.42 -11.64 2.11
N LEU A 223 -6.54 -11.81 3.43
CA LEU A 223 -6.66 -10.68 4.35
C LEU A 223 -5.35 -9.88 4.43
N SER A 224 -4.21 -10.57 4.47
CA SER A 224 -2.89 -9.93 4.49
C SER A 224 -2.59 -9.16 3.20
N LEU A 225 -3.06 -9.66 2.04
CA LEU A 225 -2.94 -8.93 0.76
C LEU A 225 -3.63 -7.56 0.79
N SER A 226 -4.50 -7.36 1.73
CA SER A 226 -5.31 -6.17 1.83
C SER A 226 -4.90 -5.22 2.98
N GLN A 227 -3.75 -5.44 3.62
CA GLN A 227 -3.21 -4.59 4.68
C GLN A 227 -2.44 -3.38 4.11
N GLU A 228 -2.15 -2.40 4.96
CA GLU A 228 -1.37 -1.21 4.58
C GLU A 228 0.09 -1.57 4.35
N ASP A 229 0.65 -2.37 5.24
CA ASP A 229 2.04 -2.82 5.18
C ASP A 229 2.29 -3.82 4.04
N PHE A 230 3.55 -4.05 3.72
CA PHE A 230 3.95 -5.05 2.72
C PHE A 230 3.44 -6.45 3.07
N PHE A 231 3.57 -6.84 4.33
CA PHE A 231 3.11 -8.12 4.87
C PHE A 231 3.16 -8.06 6.40
N GLU A 232 2.55 -9.03 7.06
CA GLU A 232 2.63 -9.16 8.51
C GLU A 232 4.06 -9.57 8.93
N MET A 233 4.79 -8.64 9.51
CA MET A 233 6.15 -8.87 9.98
C MET A 233 6.15 -9.69 11.27
N PRO A 234 7.14 -10.58 11.47
CA PRO A 234 7.32 -11.29 12.73
C PRO A 234 7.42 -10.33 13.92
N MET A 235 6.93 -10.76 15.09
CA MET A 235 6.96 -9.95 16.31
C MET A 235 8.39 -9.50 16.63
N GLY A 236 8.59 -8.19 16.82
CA GLY A 236 9.89 -7.58 17.09
C GLY A 236 10.71 -7.23 15.84
N ASP A 237 10.21 -7.54 14.66
CA ASP A 237 10.83 -7.09 13.40
C ASP A 237 10.35 -5.68 13.02
N ALA A 238 11.13 -5.01 12.16
CA ALA A 238 10.81 -3.68 11.66
C ALA A 238 11.11 -3.58 10.16
N ILE A 239 10.46 -2.68 9.47
CA ILE A 239 10.60 -2.49 8.02
C ILE A 239 12.06 -2.31 7.58
N LYS A 240 12.91 -1.66 8.36
CA LYS A 240 14.36 -1.52 8.10
C LYS A 240 15.12 -2.84 7.96
N ASN A 241 14.57 -3.96 8.44
CA ASN A 241 15.17 -5.28 8.26
C ASN A 241 14.86 -5.86 6.87
N TYR A 242 13.92 -5.27 6.14
CA TYR A 242 13.44 -5.71 4.83
C TYR A 242 13.67 -4.66 3.74
N ALA A 243 13.92 -3.40 4.12
CA ALA A 243 13.99 -2.26 3.22
C ALA A 243 15.23 -1.42 3.45
N VAL A 244 15.74 -0.82 2.37
CA VAL A 244 16.76 0.24 2.39
C VAL A 244 16.07 1.55 2.01
N PHE A 245 15.99 2.49 2.95
CA PHE A 245 15.38 3.80 2.77
C PHE A 245 16.18 4.85 3.54
N ARG A 246 15.85 6.11 3.40
CA ARG A 246 16.52 7.21 4.08
C ARG A 246 16.58 6.94 5.59
N ASP A 247 17.76 7.10 6.18
CA ASP A 247 18.04 6.87 7.61
C ASP A 247 17.84 5.41 8.09
N SER A 248 17.57 4.45 7.21
CA SER A 248 17.41 3.05 7.60
C SER A 248 18.66 2.44 8.21
N GLU A 249 19.84 2.94 7.83
CA GLU A 249 21.15 2.50 8.34
C GLU A 249 21.57 3.22 9.63
N GLY A 250 20.84 4.25 10.08
CA GLY A 250 21.23 5.11 11.19
C GLY A 250 22.41 6.02 10.87
N THR A 251 22.78 6.14 9.60
CA THR A 251 23.80 7.06 9.07
C THR A 251 23.13 8.05 8.12
N SER A 252 23.69 9.24 7.97
CA SER A 252 23.22 10.23 7.00
C SER A 252 23.61 9.92 5.55
N GLU A 253 24.31 8.79 5.30
CA GLU A 253 24.69 8.38 3.97
C GLU A 253 23.55 7.63 3.29
N GLU A 254 22.89 8.33 2.39
CA GLU A 254 21.86 7.79 1.49
C GLU A 254 22.55 7.02 0.36
N THR A 255 22.74 5.70 0.54
CA THR A 255 23.48 4.87 -0.42
C THR A 255 22.69 3.66 -0.86
N LEU A 256 22.68 3.43 -2.18
CA LEU A 256 22.20 2.21 -2.80
C LEU A 256 23.00 1.00 -2.28
N GLN A 257 22.30 -0.01 -1.80
CA GLN A 257 22.91 -1.24 -1.28
C GLN A 257 22.96 -2.34 -2.34
N ARG A 258 23.72 -3.41 -2.07
CA ARG A 258 23.73 -4.61 -2.92
C ARG A 258 22.33 -5.23 -2.93
N ILE A 259 21.97 -5.87 -4.05
CA ILE A 259 20.76 -6.69 -4.12
C ILE A 259 20.74 -7.75 -3.01
N GLY A 260 19.59 -7.99 -2.42
CA GLY A 260 19.42 -9.00 -1.38
C GLY A 260 20.14 -8.70 -0.07
N SER A 261 20.46 -7.43 0.22
CA SER A 261 21.13 -7.02 1.45
C SER A 261 20.23 -7.09 2.70
N ARG A 262 18.93 -7.16 2.52
CA ARG A 262 17.92 -7.24 3.57
C ARG A 262 17.24 -8.60 3.60
N LYS A 263 16.27 -8.79 4.51
CA LYS A 263 15.44 -9.99 4.57
C LYS A 263 14.46 -10.03 3.39
N PRO A 264 14.11 -11.22 2.89
CA PRO A 264 13.06 -11.35 1.89
C PRO A 264 11.67 -11.23 2.51
N ASN A 265 10.69 -10.93 1.66
CA ASN A 265 9.28 -11.07 2.02
C ASN A 265 8.84 -12.55 2.11
N PRO A 266 7.61 -12.87 2.53
CA PRO A 266 7.13 -14.26 2.67
C PRO A 266 7.21 -15.11 1.39
N ALA A 267 7.15 -14.49 0.20
CA ALA A 267 7.29 -15.17 -1.09
C ALA A 267 8.74 -15.33 -1.56
N GLY A 268 9.71 -14.83 -0.78
CA GLY A 268 11.14 -14.95 -1.08
C GLY A 268 11.68 -13.87 -2.00
N PHE A 269 10.96 -12.77 -2.22
CA PHE A 269 11.45 -11.60 -2.94
C PHE A 269 12.23 -10.68 -2.03
N TYR A 270 13.31 -10.13 -2.55
CA TYR A 270 14.16 -9.15 -1.88
C TYR A 270 13.94 -7.76 -2.48
N ASP A 271 14.21 -6.75 -1.68
CA ASP A 271 14.27 -5.34 -2.10
C ASP A 271 12.97 -4.82 -2.77
N MET A 272 11.82 -5.48 -2.51
CA MET A 272 10.50 -4.98 -2.92
C MET A 272 10.14 -3.68 -2.20
N ALA A 273 10.82 -3.39 -1.11
CA ALA A 273 10.67 -2.21 -0.29
C ALA A 273 12.02 -1.49 -0.22
N GLY A 274 12.10 -0.27 -0.74
CA GLY A 274 13.33 0.53 -0.72
C GLY A 274 14.39 0.05 -1.71
N ASN A 275 15.64 0.38 -1.45
CA ASN A 275 16.81 0.20 -2.29
C ASN A 275 16.69 0.97 -3.60
N ALA A 276 16.28 0.38 -4.71
CA ALA A 276 15.88 1.13 -5.90
C ALA A 276 14.36 1.06 -6.06
N ALA A 277 13.71 2.21 -6.27
CA ALA A 277 12.32 2.22 -6.68
C ALA A 277 12.18 1.58 -8.07
N GLU A 278 11.08 0.89 -8.33
CA GLU A 278 10.97 0.02 -9.49
C GLU A 278 9.94 0.49 -10.49
N MET A 279 10.35 0.54 -11.76
CA MET A 279 9.47 0.80 -12.90
C MET A 279 8.61 -0.42 -13.21
N VAL A 280 7.33 -0.19 -13.46
CA VAL A 280 6.41 -1.24 -13.92
C VAL A 280 5.93 -1.00 -15.36
N GLN A 281 5.22 -1.99 -15.91
CA GLN A 281 4.75 -1.99 -17.30
C GLN A 281 3.63 -0.99 -17.55
N ASP A 282 2.77 -0.77 -16.56
CA ASP A 282 1.54 0.01 -16.70
C ASP A 282 1.81 1.51 -16.75
N GLY A 283 0.97 2.21 -17.50
CA GLY A 283 0.88 3.66 -17.42
C GLY A 283 0.05 4.08 -16.21
N PHE A 284 0.43 5.19 -15.60
CA PHE A 284 -0.25 5.73 -14.44
C PHE A 284 -1.68 6.14 -14.76
N GLN A 285 -2.60 5.77 -13.89
CA GLN A 285 -4.00 6.18 -13.90
C GLN A 285 -4.41 6.61 -12.48
N PHE A 286 -5.21 7.67 -12.37
CA PHE A 286 -5.75 8.08 -11.07
C PHE A 286 -6.65 6.99 -10.47
N SER A 287 -6.63 6.86 -9.15
CA SER A 287 -7.60 6.06 -8.43
C SER A 287 -8.88 6.87 -8.22
N LEU A 288 -10.03 6.32 -8.60
CA LEU A 288 -11.32 7.01 -8.55
C LEU A 288 -12.43 6.06 -8.09
N GLY A 289 -12.84 6.21 -6.84
CA GLY A 289 -14.00 5.46 -6.31
C GLY A 289 -13.86 3.94 -6.37
N GLY A 290 -12.65 3.43 -6.15
CA GLY A 290 -12.35 1.99 -6.12
C GLY A 290 -11.99 1.38 -7.47
N ARG A 291 -11.79 2.18 -8.50
CA ARG A 291 -11.31 1.79 -9.84
C ARG A 291 -10.24 2.73 -10.36
N LEU A 292 -9.53 2.34 -11.39
CA LEU A 292 -8.64 3.24 -12.11
C LEU A 292 -9.43 4.12 -13.09
N HIS A 293 -9.02 5.38 -13.23
CA HIS A 293 -9.58 6.33 -14.19
C HIS A 293 -9.11 6.02 -15.61
N GLY A 294 -9.90 6.37 -16.62
CA GLY A 294 -9.60 6.05 -18.02
C GLY A 294 -8.44 6.83 -18.65
N SER A 295 -7.99 7.94 -18.03
CA SER A 295 -6.83 8.69 -18.53
C SER A 295 -5.53 8.03 -18.07
N THR A 296 -4.63 7.75 -19.02
CA THR A 296 -3.32 7.16 -18.74
C THR A 296 -2.24 8.22 -18.94
N GLY A 297 -1.39 8.37 -17.93
CA GLY A 297 -0.28 9.33 -17.91
C GLY A 297 1.08 8.69 -18.19
N GLY A 298 2.08 9.07 -17.39
CA GLY A 298 3.43 8.49 -17.42
C GLY A 298 3.46 7.05 -16.90
N PHE A 299 4.65 6.51 -16.66
CA PHE A 299 4.78 5.20 -16.04
C PHE A 299 4.70 5.31 -14.50
N ILE A 300 4.57 4.16 -13.84
CA ILE A 300 4.45 4.06 -12.39
C ILE A 300 5.78 3.58 -11.81
N ARG A 301 6.23 4.22 -10.71
CA ARG A 301 7.28 3.70 -9.84
C ARG A 301 6.69 3.17 -8.54
N LYS A 302 7.23 2.07 -8.05
CA LYS A 302 6.76 1.32 -6.88
C LYS A 302 7.87 1.11 -5.86
N GLY A 303 7.51 0.76 -4.63
CA GLY A 303 8.41 0.29 -3.58
C GLY A 303 9.13 1.38 -2.80
N GLY A 304 9.30 2.57 -3.36
CA GLY A 304 10.22 3.58 -2.85
C GLY A 304 11.69 3.18 -3.07
N GLY A 305 12.63 4.08 -2.84
CA GLY A 305 14.05 3.83 -3.01
C GLY A 305 14.86 4.28 -1.78
N PHE A 306 16.18 4.18 -1.85
CA PHE A 306 17.07 4.58 -0.76
C PHE A 306 16.99 6.07 -0.39
N LEU A 307 16.38 6.89 -1.24
CA LEU A 307 16.10 8.32 -1.00
C LEU A 307 14.74 8.57 -0.35
N SER A 308 13.86 7.58 -0.33
CA SER A 308 12.51 7.70 0.23
C SER A 308 12.54 7.70 1.75
N THR A 309 11.57 8.37 2.36
CA THR A 309 11.32 8.27 3.80
C THR A 309 10.62 6.95 4.13
N GLN A 310 10.61 6.55 5.40
CA GLN A 310 9.98 5.29 5.80
C GLN A 310 8.49 5.20 5.44
N ASP A 311 7.77 6.30 5.56
CA ASP A 311 6.34 6.41 5.22
C ASP A 311 6.06 6.46 3.70
N GLU A 312 7.11 6.64 2.90
CA GLU A 312 7.05 6.54 1.45
C GLU A 312 7.31 5.11 0.93
N VAL A 313 7.87 4.25 1.77
CA VAL A 313 8.16 2.84 1.43
C VAL A 313 6.96 1.99 1.78
N MET A 314 5.98 1.93 0.85
CA MET A 314 4.72 1.19 0.99
C MET A 314 4.36 0.44 -0.30
N PRO A 315 3.77 -0.76 -0.22
CA PRO A 315 3.43 -1.55 -1.42
C PRO A 315 2.34 -0.89 -2.25
N GLY A 316 1.37 -0.26 -1.61
CA GLY A 316 0.24 0.41 -2.24
C GLY A 316 0.54 1.81 -2.77
N ARG A 317 1.71 2.40 -2.43
CA ARG A 317 2.11 3.71 -2.95
C ARG A 317 2.35 3.63 -4.46
N ARG A 318 1.81 4.61 -5.16
CA ARG A 318 1.92 4.77 -6.62
C ARG A 318 2.46 6.16 -6.90
N GLU A 319 3.48 6.25 -7.71
CA GLU A 319 4.02 7.54 -8.11
C GLU A 319 4.13 7.62 -9.63
N GLU A 320 3.54 8.66 -10.20
CA GLU A 320 3.64 8.91 -11.63
C GLU A 320 5.01 9.50 -11.97
N VAL A 321 5.66 8.93 -12.97
CA VAL A 321 6.94 9.41 -13.49
C VAL A 321 6.81 9.71 -14.98
N ALA A 322 7.18 10.93 -15.38
CA ALA A 322 7.22 11.29 -16.78
C ALA A 322 8.32 10.50 -17.51
N PRO A 323 8.03 9.83 -18.65
CA PRO A 323 9.06 9.12 -19.42
C PRO A 323 10.15 10.06 -19.97
N PHE A 324 9.78 11.31 -20.25
CA PHE A 324 10.67 12.34 -20.74
C PHE A 324 10.55 13.63 -19.93
N LEU A 325 11.67 14.24 -19.67
CA LEU A 325 11.81 15.62 -19.22
C LEU A 325 12.19 16.50 -20.40
N LYS A 326 12.26 17.81 -20.22
CA LYS A 326 12.60 18.75 -21.29
C LYS A 326 14.01 18.54 -21.88
N ASP A 327 14.90 17.98 -21.10
CA ASP A 327 16.31 17.71 -21.41
C ASP A 327 16.57 16.27 -21.87
N GLY A 328 15.55 15.43 -21.94
CA GLY A 328 15.67 14.05 -22.44
C GLY A 328 14.89 13.01 -21.64
N PRO A 329 15.22 11.71 -21.80
CA PRO A 329 14.64 10.63 -21.04
C PRO A 329 14.84 10.81 -19.53
N ASN A 330 13.81 10.54 -18.73
CA ASN A 330 13.90 10.65 -17.29
C ASN A 330 14.72 9.47 -16.71
N LYS A 331 15.76 9.80 -15.95
CA LYS A 331 16.71 8.86 -15.34
C LYS A 331 17.01 9.31 -13.91
N ALA A 332 16.28 8.77 -12.95
CA ALA A 332 16.51 9.11 -11.56
C ALA A 332 17.56 8.16 -10.91
N ARG A 333 18.34 8.70 -9.99
CA ARG A 333 19.44 7.98 -9.32
C ARG A 333 18.98 6.88 -8.33
N ASP A 334 17.69 6.84 -8.02
CA ASP A 334 17.06 5.87 -7.15
C ASP A 334 15.99 5.03 -7.88
N LEU A 335 15.98 5.07 -9.22
CA LEU A 335 15.00 4.40 -10.06
C LEU A 335 15.66 3.31 -10.89
N GLY A 336 15.29 2.07 -10.61
CA GLY A 336 15.69 0.86 -11.30
C GLY A 336 14.47 0.04 -11.74
N PHE A 337 14.64 -1.26 -11.87
CA PHE A 337 13.55 -2.17 -12.25
C PHE A 337 13.88 -3.61 -11.91
N ARG A 338 12.85 -4.45 -11.83
CA ARG A 338 12.96 -5.91 -11.94
C ARG A 338 12.25 -6.39 -13.18
N ILE A 339 12.45 -7.64 -13.55
CA ILE A 339 11.77 -8.24 -14.68
C ILE A 339 10.64 -9.16 -14.24
N ALA A 340 9.68 -9.35 -15.14
CA ALA A 340 8.75 -10.47 -15.13
C ALA A 340 8.96 -11.34 -16.37
N LEU A 341 8.76 -12.65 -16.25
CA LEU A 341 8.65 -13.58 -17.36
C LEU A 341 7.19 -13.99 -17.48
N SER A 342 6.62 -13.72 -18.61
CA SER A 342 5.19 -13.92 -18.91
C SER A 342 5.00 -14.51 -20.29
N GLY A 343 3.77 -14.73 -20.68
CA GLY A 343 3.39 -15.27 -21.97
C GLY A 343 2.14 -14.60 -22.54
N ILE A 344 1.74 -15.00 -23.73
CA ILE A 344 0.49 -14.53 -24.31
C ILE A 344 -0.72 -15.30 -23.75
N ASN A 345 -1.87 -14.63 -23.69
CA ASN A 345 -3.10 -15.24 -23.16
C ASN A 345 -3.76 -16.22 -24.14
N THR A 346 -3.52 -16.05 -25.43
CA THR A 346 -4.15 -16.86 -26.51
C THR A 346 -3.11 -17.58 -27.37
N PRO A 347 -2.28 -18.48 -26.79
CA PRO A 347 -1.35 -19.27 -27.60
C PRO A 347 -2.09 -20.27 -28.50
N GLY A 348 -1.37 -20.84 -29.44
CA GLY A 348 -1.86 -21.92 -30.32
C GLY A 348 -2.00 -23.27 -29.62
N GLY A 349 -1.93 -24.34 -30.40
CA GLY A 349 -1.98 -25.72 -29.91
C GLY A 349 -3.34 -26.10 -29.30
N ALA A 350 -3.34 -26.69 -28.12
CA ALA A 350 -4.55 -27.11 -27.41
C ALA A 350 -5.26 -25.98 -26.65
N ARG A 351 -4.57 -24.88 -26.36
CA ARG A 351 -5.05 -23.80 -25.49
C ARG A 351 -6.34 -23.13 -25.99
N PRO A 352 -6.54 -22.86 -27.29
CA PRO A 352 -7.77 -22.21 -27.75
C PRO A 352 -9.04 -23.04 -27.45
N ALA A 353 -8.96 -24.36 -27.53
CA ALA A 353 -10.09 -25.24 -27.23
C ALA A 353 -10.36 -25.29 -25.70
N GLU A 354 -9.30 -25.32 -24.89
CA GLU A 354 -9.40 -25.27 -23.44
C GLU A 354 -10.05 -23.94 -23.00
N LEU A 355 -9.60 -22.80 -23.53
CA LEU A 355 -10.15 -21.48 -23.26
C LEU A 355 -11.62 -21.35 -23.69
N ALA A 356 -11.97 -21.85 -24.89
CA ALA A 356 -13.37 -21.82 -25.37
C ALA A 356 -14.29 -22.62 -24.44
N SER A 357 -13.84 -23.79 -23.99
CA SER A 357 -14.61 -24.62 -23.05
C SER A 357 -14.81 -23.94 -21.69
N GLU A 358 -13.77 -23.27 -21.17
CA GLU A 358 -13.87 -22.54 -19.90
C GLU A 358 -14.73 -21.29 -20.04
N TRP A 359 -14.61 -20.57 -21.15
CA TRP A 359 -15.45 -19.39 -21.43
C TRP A 359 -16.94 -19.76 -21.47
N GLU A 360 -17.29 -20.89 -22.10
CA GLU A 360 -18.67 -21.37 -22.11
C GLU A 360 -19.17 -21.69 -20.70
N LYS A 361 -18.36 -22.36 -19.88
CA LYS A 361 -18.68 -22.66 -18.47
C LYS A 361 -18.84 -21.37 -17.63
N ALA A 362 -17.90 -20.44 -17.77
CA ALA A 362 -17.95 -19.15 -17.08
C ALA A 362 -19.20 -18.34 -17.48
N GLY A 363 -19.59 -18.38 -18.75
CA GLY A 363 -20.82 -17.75 -19.23
C GLY A 363 -22.08 -18.34 -18.59
N ILE A 364 -22.10 -19.65 -18.34
CA ILE A 364 -23.20 -20.33 -17.63
C ILE A 364 -23.21 -19.94 -16.15
N GLU A 365 -22.06 -19.90 -15.49
CA GLU A 365 -21.93 -19.50 -14.08
C GLU A 365 -22.34 -18.03 -13.90
N LEU A 366 -21.84 -17.12 -14.74
CA LEU A 366 -22.21 -15.68 -14.69
C LEU A 366 -23.71 -15.45 -14.95
N SER A 367 -24.32 -16.18 -15.88
CA SER A 367 -25.75 -16.07 -16.15
C SER A 367 -26.59 -16.62 -14.99
N ALA A 368 -26.08 -17.57 -14.23
CA ALA A 368 -26.70 -18.06 -13.01
C ALA A 368 -26.56 -17.04 -11.86
N GLU A 369 -25.42 -16.33 -11.77
CA GLU A 369 -25.18 -15.25 -10.81
C GLU A 369 -25.97 -13.98 -11.15
N LEU A 370 -26.16 -13.67 -12.44
CA LEU A 370 -26.99 -12.54 -12.91
C LEU A 370 -28.50 -12.77 -12.76
N ASN A 371 -28.91 -13.96 -12.34
CA ASN A 371 -30.29 -14.28 -12.01
C ASN A 371 -30.45 -14.36 -10.46
N PRO A 372 -30.48 -13.23 -9.74
CA PRO A 372 -30.35 -13.17 -8.29
C PRO A 372 -31.69 -13.46 -7.60
N SER A 373 -32.31 -14.59 -7.87
CA SER A 373 -33.53 -15.03 -7.16
C SER A 373 -33.24 -16.06 -6.05
N GLY A 374 -32.00 -16.20 -5.61
CA GLY A 374 -31.68 -17.17 -4.56
C GLY A 374 -30.69 -16.66 -3.52
N ASP A 375 -31.10 -16.68 -2.26
CA ASP A 375 -30.18 -16.65 -1.12
C ASP A 375 -29.12 -17.75 -1.34
N PRO A 376 -27.80 -17.44 -1.26
CA PRO A 376 -26.72 -18.44 -1.38
C PRO A 376 -26.91 -19.65 -0.46
N LEU A 377 -27.51 -19.44 0.72
CA LEU A 377 -27.85 -20.52 1.66
C LEU A 377 -28.96 -21.43 1.12
N GLU A 378 -29.92 -20.87 0.39
CA GLU A 378 -31.00 -21.63 -0.25
C GLU A 378 -30.49 -22.44 -1.43
N LEU A 379 -29.55 -21.90 -2.21
CA LEU A 379 -28.87 -22.62 -3.29
C LEU A 379 -28.08 -23.82 -2.75
N VAL A 380 -27.30 -23.65 -1.68
CA VAL A 380 -26.57 -24.76 -1.06
C VAL A 380 -27.52 -25.78 -0.46
N ALA A 381 -28.65 -25.37 0.10
CA ALA A 381 -29.68 -26.30 0.58
C ALA A 381 -30.31 -27.12 -0.55
N GLN A 382 -30.54 -26.52 -1.74
CA GLN A 382 -31.01 -27.22 -2.93
C GLN A 382 -29.97 -28.21 -3.46
N LEU A 383 -28.67 -27.85 -3.43
CA LEU A 383 -27.57 -28.75 -3.78
C LEU A 383 -27.46 -29.91 -2.80
N GLU A 384 -27.59 -29.65 -1.47
CA GLU A 384 -27.61 -30.69 -0.43
C GLU A 384 -28.74 -31.69 -0.63
N ALA A 385 -29.93 -31.20 -1.01
CA ALA A 385 -31.08 -32.07 -1.31
C ALA A 385 -30.88 -32.98 -2.55
N ARG A 386 -29.97 -32.58 -3.47
CA ARG A 386 -29.64 -33.33 -4.68
C ARG A 386 -28.38 -34.19 -4.55
N ALA A 387 -27.66 -34.06 -3.43
CA ALA A 387 -26.40 -34.79 -3.21
C ALA A 387 -26.61 -36.29 -3.15
N GLY A 388 -25.81 -37.02 -3.92
CA GLY A 388 -25.91 -38.46 -4.07
C GLY A 388 -25.24 -39.28 -2.96
N SER A 389 -24.41 -38.66 -2.11
CA SER A 389 -23.68 -39.34 -1.06
C SER A 389 -23.71 -38.59 0.27
N ASP A 390 -23.56 -39.29 1.38
CA ASP A 390 -23.48 -38.70 2.72
C ASP A 390 -22.22 -37.81 2.90
N ALA A 391 -21.13 -38.11 2.17
CA ALA A 391 -19.92 -37.29 2.15
C ALA A 391 -20.15 -35.93 1.45
N GLU A 392 -20.88 -35.92 0.32
CA GLU A 392 -21.28 -34.67 -0.34
C GLU A 392 -22.21 -33.83 0.52
N LYS A 393 -23.21 -34.46 1.18
CA LYS A 393 -24.11 -33.77 2.11
C LYS A 393 -23.36 -33.13 3.26
N ALA A 394 -22.38 -33.85 3.85
CA ALA A 394 -21.55 -33.34 4.93
C ALA A 394 -20.69 -32.13 4.47
N SER A 395 -20.13 -32.20 3.25
CA SER A 395 -19.34 -31.10 2.65
C SER A 395 -20.20 -29.86 2.39
N LEU A 396 -21.41 -30.03 1.83
CA LEU A 396 -22.34 -28.93 1.59
C LEU A 396 -22.85 -28.29 2.89
N LYS A 397 -23.07 -29.10 3.92
CA LYS A 397 -23.42 -28.61 5.26
C LYS A 397 -22.27 -27.82 5.90
N GLY A 398 -21.02 -28.25 5.70
CA GLY A 398 -19.82 -27.51 6.05
C GLY A 398 -19.77 -26.15 5.35
N LEU A 399 -20.05 -26.12 4.05
CA LEU A 399 -20.13 -24.88 3.25
C LEU A 399 -21.24 -23.93 3.75
N GLN A 400 -22.44 -24.46 4.08
CA GLN A 400 -23.50 -23.63 4.67
C GLN A 400 -23.06 -22.96 5.96
N ASN A 401 -22.35 -23.70 6.84
CA ASN A 401 -21.85 -23.14 8.09
C ASN A 401 -20.80 -22.05 7.83
N LEU A 402 -19.87 -22.27 6.89
CA LEU A 402 -18.88 -21.26 6.48
C LEU A 402 -19.54 -19.99 5.91
N ILE A 403 -20.57 -20.13 5.08
CA ILE A 403 -21.33 -18.98 4.54
C ILE A 403 -22.02 -18.22 5.69
N ARG A 404 -22.62 -18.93 6.64
CA ARG A 404 -23.25 -18.29 7.80
C ARG A 404 -22.23 -17.56 8.68
N GLU A 405 -21.10 -18.17 8.96
CA GLU A 405 -20.02 -17.57 9.75
C GLU A 405 -19.43 -16.34 9.03
N ASN A 406 -19.20 -16.44 7.72
CA ASN A 406 -18.75 -15.30 6.91
C ASN A 406 -19.77 -14.16 6.90
N ASN A 407 -21.06 -14.46 6.75
CA ASN A 407 -22.12 -13.45 6.79
C ASN A 407 -22.17 -12.76 8.16
N ILE A 408 -22.06 -13.52 9.26
CA ILE A 408 -22.02 -12.97 10.61
C ILE A 408 -20.75 -12.10 10.80
N SER A 409 -19.59 -12.55 10.31
CA SER A 409 -18.35 -11.80 10.37
C SER A 409 -18.45 -10.49 9.56
N LEU A 410 -18.98 -10.57 8.35
CA LEU A 410 -19.18 -9.42 7.48
C LEU A 410 -20.15 -8.38 8.11
N GLU A 411 -21.23 -8.87 8.71
CA GLU A 411 -22.18 -7.98 9.42
C GLU A 411 -21.54 -7.32 10.64
N ARG A 412 -20.72 -8.05 11.41
CA ARG A 412 -19.94 -7.47 12.51
C ARG A 412 -18.96 -6.41 12.03
N GLN A 413 -18.26 -6.68 10.92
CA GLN A 413 -17.33 -5.74 10.32
C GLN A 413 -18.05 -4.48 9.82
N LYS A 414 -19.17 -4.62 9.14
CA LYS A 414 -20.02 -3.49 8.70
C LYS A 414 -20.46 -2.64 9.90
N ARG A 415 -20.95 -3.27 10.98
CA ARG A 415 -21.35 -2.59 12.21
C ARG A 415 -20.19 -1.83 12.83
N SER A 416 -19.03 -2.48 12.96
CA SER A 416 -17.81 -1.86 13.50
C SER A 416 -17.39 -0.65 12.67
N THR A 417 -17.40 -0.76 11.34
CA THR A 417 -17.08 0.36 10.43
C THR A 417 -18.01 1.54 10.64
N VAL A 418 -19.34 1.29 10.65
CA VAL A 418 -20.34 2.35 10.85
C VAL A 418 -20.20 2.99 12.24
N SER A 419 -19.95 2.18 13.27
CA SER A 419 -19.74 2.66 14.64
C SER A 419 -18.50 3.57 14.72
N ASN A 420 -17.40 3.19 14.07
CA ASN A 420 -16.17 3.97 14.03
C ASN A 420 -16.36 5.29 13.24
N GLU A 421 -17.08 5.25 12.12
CA GLU A 421 -17.41 6.48 11.36
C GLU A 421 -18.22 7.46 12.20
N ILE A 422 -19.24 6.98 12.93
CA ILE A 422 -20.05 7.83 13.83
C ILE A 422 -19.15 8.44 14.92
N ARG A 423 -18.28 7.65 15.56
CA ARG A 423 -17.36 8.13 16.60
C ARG A 423 -16.39 9.17 16.05
N SER A 424 -15.83 8.93 14.86
CA SER A 424 -14.94 9.87 14.16
C SER A 424 -15.66 11.18 13.86
N ALA A 425 -16.89 11.12 13.37
CA ALA A 425 -17.70 12.30 13.12
C ALA A 425 -17.98 13.12 14.39
N VAL A 426 -18.32 12.45 15.50
CA VAL A 426 -18.51 13.10 16.82
C VAL A 426 -17.23 13.77 17.29
N TYR A 427 -16.10 13.12 17.11
CA TYR A 427 -14.79 13.69 17.42
C TYR A 427 -14.49 14.93 16.57
N LEU A 428 -14.73 14.85 15.25
CA LEU A 428 -14.56 16.00 14.34
C LEU A 428 -15.43 17.19 14.73
N VAL A 429 -16.71 16.99 15.10
CA VAL A 429 -17.57 18.07 15.60
C VAL A 429 -16.97 18.71 16.86
N THR A 430 -16.41 17.89 17.74
CA THR A 430 -15.75 18.41 18.97
C THR A 430 -14.52 19.24 18.64
N MET A 431 -13.66 18.76 17.74
CA MET A 431 -12.47 19.48 17.28
C MET A 431 -12.83 20.80 16.58
N LEU A 432 -13.83 20.77 15.69
CA LEU A 432 -14.35 21.98 15.02
C LEU A 432 -14.83 23.03 16.03
N LYS A 433 -15.54 22.58 17.06
CA LYS A 433 -15.95 23.47 18.16
C LYS A 433 -14.75 24.08 18.86
N ASP A 434 -13.73 23.28 19.19
CA ASP A 434 -12.54 23.75 19.90
C ASP A 434 -11.74 24.77 19.07
N CYS A 435 -11.66 24.60 17.74
CA CYS A 435 -11.10 25.62 16.84
C CYS A 435 -11.84 26.96 16.93
N LEU A 436 -13.19 26.92 16.96
CA LEU A 436 -13.98 28.13 17.08
C LEU A 436 -13.82 28.83 18.44
N ILE A 437 -13.70 28.06 19.52
CA ILE A 437 -13.41 28.57 20.85
C ILE A 437 -12.03 29.26 20.88
N LYS A 438 -10.99 28.60 20.39
CA LYS A 438 -9.63 29.14 20.31
C LYS A 438 -9.62 30.42 19.48
N ARG A 439 -10.28 30.43 18.32
CA ARG A 439 -10.41 31.63 17.49
C ARG A 439 -11.09 32.78 18.21
N GLU A 440 -12.15 32.52 19.00
CA GLU A 440 -12.84 33.55 19.80
C GLU A 440 -11.93 34.13 20.88
N ILE A 441 -11.17 33.26 21.58
CA ILE A 441 -10.21 33.70 22.60
C ILE A 441 -9.16 34.63 21.98
N ILE A 442 -8.51 34.22 20.89
CA ILE A 442 -7.52 35.03 20.18
C ILE A 442 -8.15 36.33 19.66
N GLY A 443 -9.42 36.28 19.21
CA GLY A 443 -10.17 37.45 18.77
C GLY A 443 -10.38 38.50 19.90
N LYS A 444 -10.69 38.03 21.11
CA LYS A 444 -10.80 38.92 22.30
C LYS A 444 -9.45 39.53 22.69
N GLU A 445 -8.36 38.72 22.59
CA GLU A 445 -7.01 39.25 22.83
C GLU A 445 -6.62 40.31 21.80
N LEU A 446 -6.90 40.06 20.52
CA LEU A 446 -6.68 41.02 19.44
C LEU A 446 -7.40 42.34 19.72
N GLN A 447 -8.67 42.27 20.05
CA GLN A 447 -9.46 43.45 20.38
C GLN A 447 -8.87 44.23 21.56
N ASN A 448 -8.44 43.53 22.61
CA ASN A 448 -7.78 44.15 23.77
C ASN A 448 -6.48 44.85 23.37
N PHE A 449 -5.65 44.25 22.53
CA PHE A 449 -4.43 44.88 22.01
C PHE A 449 -4.74 46.10 21.15
N GLU A 450 -5.72 46.04 20.27
CA GLU A 450 -6.15 47.14 19.40
C GLU A 450 -6.72 48.29 20.21
N ASP A 451 -7.52 48.03 21.26
CA ASP A 451 -8.08 49.04 22.13
C ASP A 451 -7.00 49.74 22.96
N LYS A 452 -6.06 48.99 23.57
CA LYS A 452 -4.91 49.52 24.27
C LYS A 452 -4.03 50.40 23.36
N LYS A 453 -3.75 49.92 22.14
CA LYS A 453 -3.02 50.68 21.13
C LYS A 453 -3.71 52.00 20.82
N ARG A 454 -5.03 51.98 20.61
CA ARG A 454 -5.85 53.17 20.33
C ARG A 454 -5.80 54.19 21.47
N GLN A 455 -5.94 53.72 22.71
CA GLN A 455 -5.86 54.58 23.92
C GLN A 455 -4.49 55.24 24.06
N ILE A 456 -3.39 54.51 23.92
CA ILE A 456 -2.03 55.03 24.02
C ILE A 456 -1.76 56.02 22.89
N THR A 457 -2.13 55.68 21.64
CA THR A 457 -1.92 56.57 20.49
C THR A 457 -2.66 57.91 20.64
N ALA A 458 -3.87 57.91 21.20
CA ALA A 458 -4.65 59.11 21.45
C ALA A 458 -4.06 59.96 22.59
N ALA A 459 -3.35 59.36 23.53
CA ALA A 459 -2.70 60.08 24.68
C ALA A 459 -1.32 60.63 24.32
N LEU A 460 -0.59 60.03 23.36
CA LEU A 460 0.78 60.42 22.97
C LEU A 460 0.99 61.95 22.75
N PRO A 461 0.11 62.70 22.03
CA PRO A 461 0.30 64.11 21.75
C PRO A 461 0.28 64.96 22.99
N LYS A 462 -0.23 64.45 24.11
CA LYS A 462 -0.37 65.20 25.40
C LYS A 462 0.73 64.85 26.41
N MET A 463 1.66 63.96 26.07
CA MET A 463 2.72 63.47 26.95
C MET A 463 4.01 64.22 26.78
N LYS A 464 4.84 64.27 27.87
CA LYS A 464 6.22 64.80 27.80
C LYS A 464 7.10 63.88 26.93
N VAL A 465 8.13 64.43 26.26
CA VAL A 465 8.98 63.72 25.29
C VAL A 465 9.60 62.43 25.85
N ALA A 466 10.05 62.43 27.11
CA ALA A 466 10.63 61.24 27.75
C ALA A 466 9.61 60.14 27.97
N GLU A 467 8.40 60.44 28.37
CA GLU A 467 7.29 59.52 28.54
C GLU A 467 6.81 58.95 27.17
N ALA A 468 6.71 59.86 26.18
CA ALA A 468 6.31 59.48 24.83
C ALA A 468 7.27 58.45 24.20
N ASN A 469 8.58 58.51 24.47
CA ASN A 469 9.55 57.52 23.98
C ASN A 469 9.39 56.15 24.64
N GLN A 470 9.03 56.08 25.92
CA GLN A 470 8.73 54.83 26.60
C GLN A 470 7.47 54.15 26.01
N TYR A 471 6.44 54.93 25.73
CA TYR A 471 5.21 54.44 25.14
C TYR A 471 5.37 54.00 23.68
N LYS A 472 6.37 54.47 22.92
CA LYS A 472 6.72 53.96 21.58
C LYS A 472 7.14 52.49 21.61
N GLN A 473 7.91 52.08 22.64
CA GLN A 473 8.28 50.66 22.82
C GLN A 473 7.06 49.80 23.15
N VAL A 474 6.15 50.31 23.98
CA VAL A 474 4.88 49.63 24.28
C VAL A 474 4.03 49.49 23.03
N LEU A 475 3.94 50.51 22.18
CA LEU A 475 3.21 50.43 20.90
C LEU A 475 3.81 49.39 19.96
N ALA A 476 5.14 49.32 19.85
CA ALA A 476 5.80 48.29 19.06
C ALA A 476 5.50 46.85 19.56
N SER A 477 5.44 46.66 20.86
CA SER A 477 5.04 45.39 21.48
C SER A 477 3.57 45.05 21.21
N LEU A 478 2.67 46.04 21.27
CA LEU A 478 1.26 45.85 20.92
C LEU A 478 1.08 45.54 19.44
N ASP A 479 1.84 46.19 18.55
CA ASP A 479 1.82 45.87 17.11
C ASP A 479 2.25 44.42 16.83
N LYS A 480 3.28 43.94 17.52
CA LYS A 480 3.71 42.55 17.45
C LYS A 480 2.61 41.61 17.96
N GLY A 481 1.97 41.93 19.08
CA GLY A 481 0.83 41.16 19.62
C GLY A 481 -0.35 41.12 18.65
N ILE A 482 -0.70 42.24 18.04
CA ILE A 482 -1.76 42.34 17.01
C ILE A 482 -1.43 41.47 15.81
N ALA A 483 -0.19 41.51 15.30
CA ALA A 483 0.24 40.70 14.17
C ALA A 483 0.16 39.18 14.48
N LEU A 484 0.66 38.78 15.65
CA LEU A 484 0.59 37.39 16.12
C LEU A 484 -0.86 36.90 16.26
N SER A 485 -1.74 37.73 16.86
CA SER A 485 -3.15 37.37 17.02
C SER A 485 -3.88 37.24 15.67
N LYS A 486 -3.59 38.12 14.70
CA LYS A 486 -4.14 38.02 13.33
C LYS A 486 -3.69 36.76 12.63
N THR A 487 -2.41 36.42 12.73
CA THR A 487 -1.87 35.15 12.21
C THR A 487 -2.53 33.95 12.91
N GLY A 488 -2.66 33.98 14.23
CA GLY A 488 -3.33 32.93 15.00
C GLY A 488 -4.79 32.73 14.60
N ILE A 489 -5.54 33.79 14.36
CA ILE A 489 -6.93 33.71 13.84
C ILE A 489 -6.94 33.07 12.45
N GLY A 490 -6.01 33.48 11.57
CA GLY A 490 -5.88 32.90 10.23
C GLY A 490 -5.60 31.41 10.27
N ASN A 491 -4.69 30.96 11.11
CA ASN A 491 -4.37 29.55 11.29
C ASN A 491 -5.57 28.75 11.81
N GLN A 492 -6.28 29.26 12.82
CA GLN A 492 -7.48 28.57 13.33
C GLN A 492 -8.61 28.51 12.29
N GLU A 493 -8.73 29.51 11.43
CA GLU A 493 -9.72 29.50 10.35
C GLU A 493 -9.34 28.50 9.24
N ALA A 494 -8.05 28.35 8.90
CA ALA A 494 -7.56 27.38 7.95
C ALA A 494 -7.75 25.94 8.47
N GLU A 495 -7.38 25.70 9.74
CA GLU A 495 -7.59 24.42 10.41
C GLU A 495 -9.08 24.03 10.47
N PHE A 496 -9.95 24.99 10.82
CA PHE A 496 -11.39 24.78 10.82
C PHE A 496 -11.91 24.38 9.42
N ARG A 497 -11.47 25.07 8.36
CA ARG A 497 -11.89 24.75 6.99
C ARG A 497 -11.48 23.35 6.56
N SER A 498 -10.23 22.97 6.84
CA SER A 498 -9.73 21.63 6.52
C SER A 498 -10.55 20.55 7.25
N MET A 499 -10.71 20.66 8.55
CA MET A 499 -11.52 19.69 9.31
C MET A 499 -12.99 19.68 8.88
N LEU A 500 -13.54 20.82 8.44
CA LEU A 500 -14.91 20.87 7.96
C LEU A 500 -15.10 20.10 6.65
N LEU A 501 -14.08 20.06 5.80
CA LEU A 501 -14.11 19.23 4.59
C LEU A 501 -14.16 17.74 4.94
N PHE A 502 -13.29 17.28 5.84
CA PHE A 502 -13.34 15.89 6.33
C PHE A 502 -14.67 15.54 6.98
N TYR A 503 -15.19 16.43 7.80
CA TYR A 503 -16.50 16.23 8.41
C TYR A 503 -17.64 16.10 7.37
N LYS A 504 -17.64 16.97 6.35
CA LYS A 504 -18.60 16.85 5.24
C LYS A 504 -18.51 15.51 4.54
N GLN A 505 -17.30 15.05 4.25
CA GLN A 505 -17.07 13.75 3.61
C GLN A 505 -17.60 12.62 4.49
N THR A 506 -17.34 12.67 5.81
CA THR A 506 -17.88 11.68 6.76
C THR A 506 -19.40 11.66 6.78
N VAL A 507 -20.04 12.83 6.74
CA VAL A 507 -21.51 12.93 6.64
C VAL A 507 -21.98 12.32 5.30
N GLU A 508 -21.34 12.64 4.18
CA GLU A 508 -21.72 12.14 2.86
C GLU A 508 -21.57 10.62 2.75
N ASN A 509 -20.54 10.03 3.35
CA ASN A 509 -20.32 8.58 3.36
C ASN A 509 -21.53 7.83 3.97
N THR A 510 -22.28 8.44 4.87
CA THR A 510 -23.47 7.81 5.46
C THR A 510 -24.56 7.47 4.44
N ARG A 511 -24.55 8.07 3.23
CA ARG A 511 -25.47 7.69 2.15
C ARG A 511 -25.35 6.24 1.73
N LYS A 512 -24.13 5.68 1.84
CA LYS A 512 -23.83 4.30 1.47
C LYS A 512 -24.26 3.29 2.53
N VAL A 513 -24.62 3.77 3.73
CA VAL A 513 -24.98 2.92 4.87
C VAL A 513 -26.51 2.75 4.91
N PRO A 514 -27.03 1.51 5.02
CA PRO A 514 -28.46 1.27 5.24
C PRO A 514 -28.97 2.05 6.47
N GLN A 515 -30.13 2.68 6.34
CA GLN A 515 -30.65 3.55 7.39
C GLN A 515 -30.87 2.80 8.71
N SER A 516 -31.40 1.59 8.65
CA SER A 516 -31.64 0.75 9.83
C SER A 516 -30.34 0.49 10.62
N LEU A 517 -29.26 0.12 9.91
CA LEU A 517 -27.97 -0.13 10.53
C LEU A 517 -27.38 1.14 11.14
N PHE A 518 -27.46 2.27 10.42
CA PHE A 518 -26.99 3.56 10.92
C PHE A 518 -27.74 3.98 12.18
N ASP A 519 -29.07 3.87 12.20
CA ASP A 519 -29.90 4.28 13.34
C ASP A 519 -29.67 3.39 14.56
N GLU A 520 -29.45 2.10 14.35
CA GLU A 520 -29.12 1.14 15.42
C GLU A 520 -27.77 1.47 16.09
N GLU A 521 -26.72 1.66 15.28
CA GLU A 521 -25.37 2.01 15.78
C GLU A 521 -25.37 3.40 16.43
N LEU A 522 -26.06 4.36 15.83
CA LEU A 522 -26.20 5.70 16.40
C LEU A 522 -26.90 5.66 17.78
N LYS A 523 -27.93 4.82 17.93
CA LYS A 523 -28.62 4.61 19.20
C LYS A 523 -27.69 3.98 20.24
N GLY A 524 -26.93 2.94 19.88
CA GLY A 524 -25.96 2.28 20.76
C GLY A 524 -24.92 3.27 21.27
N ILE A 525 -24.30 4.03 20.38
CA ILE A 525 -23.31 5.07 20.73
C ILE A 525 -23.95 6.16 21.61
N GLY A 526 -25.19 6.57 21.32
CA GLY A 526 -25.92 7.53 22.14
C GLY A 526 -26.16 7.05 23.58
N GLN A 527 -26.42 5.77 23.77
CA GLN A 527 -26.56 5.17 25.10
C GLN A 527 -25.21 5.15 25.86
N GLU A 528 -24.11 4.79 25.20
CA GLU A 528 -22.79 4.87 25.79
C GLU A 528 -22.39 6.28 26.21
N MET A 529 -22.79 7.30 25.42
CA MET A 529 -22.49 8.73 25.67
C MET A 529 -23.52 9.37 26.61
N SER A 530 -24.50 8.67 27.12
CA SER A 530 -25.55 9.22 28.02
C SER A 530 -25.12 9.41 29.48
N GLY A 531 -23.86 9.10 29.83
CA GLY A 531 -23.31 9.25 31.18
C GLY A 531 -23.22 10.73 31.65
N LYS A 532 -23.21 10.92 32.98
CA LYS A 532 -23.12 12.24 33.63
C LYS A 532 -21.72 12.86 33.62
N ALA A 533 -20.68 12.14 33.20
CA ALA A 533 -19.32 12.66 33.15
C ALA A 533 -19.22 13.83 32.14
N PRO A 534 -18.48 14.92 32.47
CA PRO A 534 -18.44 16.12 31.63
C PRO A 534 -17.99 15.89 30.18
N HIS A 535 -17.11 14.93 29.94
CA HIS A 535 -16.66 14.57 28.58
C HIS A 535 -17.77 13.86 27.80
N LEU A 536 -18.56 12.98 28.43
CA LEU A 536 -19.67 12.28 27.80
C LEU A 536 -20.80 13.25 27.42
N VAL A 537 -21.11 14.22 28.28
CA VAL A 537 -22.08 15.28 27.98
C VAL A 537 -21.67 16.09 26.76
N LYS A 538 -20.38 16.43 26.65
CA LYS A 538 -19.84 17.14 25.46
C LYS A 538 -19.95 16.29 24.20
N GLN A 539 -19.61 15.01 24.26
CA GLN A 539 -19.68 14.07 23.14
C GLN A 539 -21.12 13.86 22.70
N ASN A 540 -22.07 13.72 23.63
CA ASN A 540 -23.48 13.59 23.30
C ASN A 540 -24.02 14.83 22.54
N ALA A 541 -23.64 16.03 22.96
CA ALA A 541 -24.01 17.24 22.23
C ALA A 541 -23.48 17.25 20.79
N SER A 542 -22.23 16.82 20.58
CA SER A 542 -21.64 16.65 19.24
C SER A 542 -22.36 15.57 18.42
N LEU A 543 -22.77 14.48 19.05
CA LEU A 543 -23.55 13.40 18.42
C LEU A 543 -24.90 13.91 17.92
N GLN A 544 -25.61 14.76 18.69
CA GLN A 544 -26.90 15.33 18.26
C GLN A 544 -26.72 16.25 17.03
N ILE A 545 -25.63 17.02 16.97
CA ILE A 545 -25.31 17.84 15.78
C ILE A 545 -25.05 16.93 14.57
N TYR A 546 -24.24 15.89 14.73
CA TYR A 546 -24.00 14.94 13.65
C TYR A 546 -25.29 14.28 13.17
N ARG A 547 -26.12 13.79 14.08
CA ARG A 547 -27.44 13.20 13.76
C ARG A 547 -28.31 14.17 12.95
N LYS A 548 -28.35 15.45 13.33
CA LYS A 548 -29.08 16.50 12.61
C LYS A 548 -28.57 16.64 11.17
N HIS A 549 -27.26 16.66 10.97
CA HIS A 549 -26.66 16.80 9.65
C HIS A 549 -26.90 15.60 8.75
N VAL A 550 -26.78 14.38 9.29
CA VAL A 550 -27.11 13.16 8.52
C VAL A 550 -28.60 13.12 8.16
N ALA A 551 -29.50 13.51 9.08
CA ALA A 551 -30.92 13.59 8.78
C ALA A 551 -31.23 14.63 7.68
N ALA A 552 -30.52 15.77 7.69
CA ALA A 552 -30.65 16.79 6.64
C ALA A 552 -30.17 16.26 5.28
N LEU A 553 -29.04 15.53 5.24
CA LEU A 553 -28.51 14.91 4.04
C LEU A 553 -29.50 13.90 3.45
N ARG A 554 -29.97 12.97 4.27
CA ARG A 554 -30.90 11.90 3.85
C ARG A 554 -32.29 12.44 3.46
N GLY A 555 -32.70 13.56 4.08
CA GLY A 555 -33.94 14.27 3.74
C GLY A 555 -33.81 15.23 2.55
N GLY A 556 -32.67 15.25 1.83
CA GLY A 556 -32.44 16.09 0.65
C GLY A 556 -32.27 17.60 0.97
N LYS A 557 -32.13 17.98 2.24
CA LYS A 557 -32.02 19.38 2.68
C LYS A 557 -30.56 19.87 2.62
N LEU A 558 -29.97 19.85 1.43
CA LEU A 558 -28.53 20.13 1.21
C LEU A 558 -28.10 21.54 1.63
N ALA A 559 -29.00 22.52 1.63
CA ALA A 559 -28.71 23.87 2.12
C ALA A 559 -28.27 23.91 3.59
N LEU A 560 -28.73 22.95 4.42
CA LEU A 560 -28.32 22.80 5.82
C LEU A 560 -26.91 22.21 5.98
N LEU A 561 -26.29 21.75 4.90
CA LEU A 561 -24.90 21.24 4.86
C LEU A 561 -23.93 22.24 4.23
N SER A 562 -24.37 23.46 3.96
CA SER A 562 -23.46 24.55 3.58
C SER A 562 -22.46 24.82 4.71
N SER A 563 -21.26 25.30 4.37
CA SER A 563 -20.21 25.60 5.37
C SER A 563 -20.70 26.56 6.47
N ASP A 564 -21.51 27.54 6.09
CA ASP A 564 -22.04 28.52 7.03
C ASP A 564 -23.10 27.93 7.96
N ALA A 565 -23.98 27.07 7.43
CA ALA A 565 -24.98 26.38 8.23
C ALA A 565 -24.34 25.41 9.24
N LEU A 566 -23.37 24.62 8.80
CA LEU A 566 -22.60 23.72 9.68
C LEU A 566 -21.86 24.49 10.76
N ARG A 567 -21.19 25.58 10.39
CA ARG A 567 -20.49 26.45 11.33
C ARG A 567 -21.44 27.02 12.38
N LYS A 568 -22.63 27.48 11.96
CA LYS A 568 -23.66 27.99 12.86
C LYS A 568 -24.14 26.94 13.86
N ASP A 569 -24.35 25.72 13.40
CA ASP A 569 -24.76 24.62 14.27
C ASP A 569 -23.66 24.25 15.27
N ILE A 570 -22.40 24.21 14.85
CA ILE A 570 -21.26 23.93 15.74
C ILE A 570 -21.09 25.07 16.76
N LEU A 571 -21.26 26.32 16.36
CA LEU A 571 -21.23 27.47 17.26
C LEU A 571 -22.31 27.36 18.35
N SER A 572 -23.46 26.74 18.08
CA SER A 572 -24.51 26.55 19.09
C SER A 572 -24.10 25.65 20.26
N LEU A 573 -23.03 24.85 20.10
CA LEU A 573 -22.43 24.03 21.16
C LEU A 573 -21.55 24.81 22.13
N ILE A 574 -21.19 26.05 21.79
CA ILE A 574 -20.36 26.89 22.64
C ILE A 574 -21.28 27.63 23.66
N PRO A 575 -21.10 27.42 24.97
CA PRO A 575 -21.89 28.15 25.96
C PRO A 575 -21.73 29.64 25.74
N LYS A 576 -22.82 30.35 25.58
CA LYS A 576 -22.79 31.83 25.63
C LYS A 576 -22.37 32.20 27.05
N GLY A 577 -21.16 32.75 27.21
CA GLY A 577 -20.69 33.23 28.49
C GLY A 577 -21.71 34.18 29.10
N LYS A 578 -21.96 34.04 30.43
CA LYS A 578 -22.69 35.00 31.22
C LYS A 578 -21.89 36.28 31.38
#